data_8875ac6bfac24cbe9d49e0844837889b
#
_entry.id   8875ac6bfac24cbe9d49e0844837889b
#
_cell.length_a   1.000
_cell.length_b   1.000
_cell.length_c   1.000
_cell.angle_alpha   90.00
_cell.angle_beta   90.00
_cell.angle_gamma   90.00
#
_symmetry.space_group_name_H-M   'P 1'
#
loop_
_entity.id
_entity.type
_entity.pdbx_description
1 polymer ?
#
loop_
_entity_poly.entity_id
_entity_poly.type
_entity_poly.pdbx_seq_one_letter_code
_entity_poly.pdbx_strand_id
1 'polypeptide(L)'
;MKTSDSKFLRKTLGKYSTGVTVVTSIDNDGNPIGMTVNSFTSVSLQPALVLWCIDKKQPSYNSFMNAEGYAVNILSKDQNDLCHKFASQLDDKFENVDWKKSENGFPLVKNSLAWFDC
;
A
#
# COMPACT_ATOMS: atom_id res chain seq x y z
N MET A 1 -4.09 -11.71 -3.57
CA MET A 1 -2.79 -12.30 -3.92
C MET A 1 -2.01 -12.56 -2.65
N LYS A 2 -1.32 -13.69 -2.59
CA LYS A 2 -0.49 -14.02 -1.44
C LYS A 2 0.98 -13.77 -1.77
N THR A 3 1.70 -13.17 -0.84
CA THR A 3 3.13 -12.89 -1.00
C THR A 3 4.01 -14.14 -0.94
N SER A 4 3.42 -15.31 -0.64
CA SER A 4 4.12 -16.60 -0.60
C SER A 4 4.56 -17.13 -1.97
N ASP A 5 4.00 -16.62 -3.06
CA ASP A 5 4.42 -16.98 -4.40
C ASP A 5 5.61 -16.12 -4.83
N SER A 6 6.83 -16.62 -4.60
CA SER A 6 8.05 -15.87 -4.88
C SER A 6 8.26 -15.59 -6.37
N LYS A 7 7.81 -16.50 -7.26
CA LYS A 7 7.92 -16.27 -8.70
C LYS A 7 7.03 -15.13 -9.15
N PHE A 8 5.78 -15.08 -8.67
CA PHE A 8 4.86 -14.00 -8.95
C PHE A 8 5.40 -12.67 -8.39
N LEU A 9 5.91 -12.70 -7.16
CA LEU A 9 6.47 -11.51 -6.51
C LEU A 9 7.64 -10.93 -7.31
N ARG A 10 8.57 -11.75 -7.76
CA ARG A 10 9.69 -11.31 -8.60
C ARG A 10 9.23 -10.66 -9.89
N LYS A 11 8.27 -11.30 -10.57
CA LYS A 11 7.73 -10.79 -11.82
C LYS A 11 7.07 -9.42 -11.61
N THR A 12 6.27 -9.30 -10.56
CA THR A 12 5.56 -8.06 -10.25
C THR A 12 6.53 -6.93 -9.91
N LEU A 13 7.50 -7.19 -9.04
CA LEU A 13 8.50 -6.20 -8.64
C LEU A 13 9.41 -5.81 -9.80
N GLY A 14 9.76 -6.75 -10.67
CA GLY A 14 10.56 -6.49 -11.86
C GLY A 14 9.87 -5.56 -12.84
N LYS A 15 8.55 -5.68 -12.97
CA LYS A 15 7.76 -4.77 -13.83
C LYS A 15 7.63 -3.37 -13.24
N TYR A 16 7.88 -3.23 -11.96
CA TYR A 16 7.59 -2.01 -11.21
C TYR A 16 8.85 -1.45 -10.57
N SER A 17 9.92 -1.37 -11.36
CA SER A 17 11.23 -0.93 -10.88
C SER A 17 11.25 0.49 -10.33
N THR A 18 10.33 1.35 -10.78
CA THR A 18 10.18 2.72 -10.28
C THR A 18 8.91 2.88 -9.44
N GLY A 19 8.36 1.78 -8.99
CA GLY A 19 7.01 1.60 -8.53
C GLY A 19 6.46 2.64 -7.57
N VAL A 20 5.39 3.27 -8.03
CA VAL A 20 4.55 4.05 -7.15
C VAL A 20 3.58 3.09 -6.50
N THR A 21 3.64 3.03 -5.18
CA THR A 21 2.76 2.18 -4.39
C THR A 21 1.96 3.03 -3.42
N VAL A 22 0.77 2.53 -3.06
CA VAL A 22 -0.03 3.11 -1.99
C VAL A 22 -0.05 2.10 -0.86
N VAL A 23 0.44 2.50 0.31
CA VAL A 23 0.34 1.70 1.53
C VAL A 23 -0.93 2.10 2.26
N THR A 24 -1.71 1.12 2.68
CA THR A 24 -3.02 1.33 3.30
C THR A 24 -3.10 0.60 4.63
N SER A 25 -3.88 1.14 5.54
CA SER A 25 -4.14 0.52 6.84
C SER A 25 -5.46 1.04 7.40
N ILE A 26 -5.72 0.71 8.65
CA ILE A 26 -6.90 1.16 9.39
C ILE A 26 -6.41 1.83 10.66
N ASP A 27 -6.94 3.02 10.96
CA ASP A 27 -6.58 3.73 12.19
C ASP A 27 -7.34 3.15 13.41
N ASN A 28 -7.09 3.73 14.59
CA ASN A 28 -7.71 3.26 15.84
C ASN A 28 -9.23 3.41 15.86
N ASP A 29 -9.76 4.31 15.03
CA ASP A 29 -11.21 4.54 14.93
C ASP A 29 -11.88 3.69 13.87
N GLY A 30 -11.13 2.82 13.20
CA GLY A 30 -11.64 1.96 12.15
C GLY A 30 -11.72 2.61 10.78
N ASN A 31 -11.14 3.79 10.61
CA ASN A 31 -11.15 4.51 9.35
C ASN A 31 -9.98 4.08 8.44
N PRO A 32 -10.20 3.97 7.13
CA PRO A 32 -9.11 3.64 6.22
C PRO A 32 -8.12 4.80 6.10
N ILE A 33 -6.84 4.47 6.09
CA ILE A 33 -5.76 5.41 5.87
C ILE A 33 -4.89 4.91 4.71
N GLY A 34 -4.25 5.84 4.00
CA GLY A 34 -3.41 5.49 2.88
C GLY A 34 -2.41 6.58 2.56
N MET A 35 -1.31 6.18 1.97
CA MET A 35 -0.24 7.09 1.60
C MET A 35 0.54 6.55 0.40
N THR A 36 0.85 7.44 -0.54
CA THR A 36 1.74 7.09 -1.66
C THR A 36 3.17 7.04 -1.17
N VAL A 37 3.89 5.96 -1.52
CA VAL A 37 5.29 5.78 -1.15
C VAL A 37 6.14 5.43 -2.36
N ASN A 38 7.32 6.02 -2.43
CA ASN A 38 8.32 5.70 -3.45
C ASN A 38 9.41 4.77 -2.92
N SER A 39 9.45 4.55 -1.62
CA SER A 39 10.51 3.81 -0.94
C SER A 39 10.27 2.31 -0.86
N PHE A 40 9.16 1.83 -1.41
CA PHE A 40 8.83 0.40 -1.36
C PHE A 40 9.88 -0.42 -2.09
N THR A 41 10.36 -1.47 -1.44
CA THR A 41 11.30 -2.41 -2.03
C THR A 41 11.14 -3.79 -1.42
N SER A 42 11.56 -4.80 -2.18
CA SER A 42 11.65 -6.15 -1.68
C SER A 42 12.95 -6.31 -0.86
N VAL A 43 12.83 -6.87 0.33
CA VAL A 43 13.98 -7.15 1.20
C VAL A 43 14.37 -8.60 1.09
N SER A 44 13.39 -9.50 1.09
CA SER A 44 13.62 -10.94 1.09
C SER A 44 12.44 -11.65 0.43
N LEU A 45 12.72 -12.77 -0.23
CA LEU A 45 11.70 -13.62 -0.81
C LEU A 45 11.36 -14.82 0.07
N GLN A 46 12.25 -15.15 1.01
CA GLN A 46 12.04 -16.32 1.87
C GLN A 46 12.69 -16.09 3.25
N PRO A 47 11.91 -15.59 4.23
CA PRO A 47 10.48 -15.26 4.13
C PRO A 47 10.24 -14.05 3.22
N ALA A 48 9.01 -13.92 2.74
CA ALA A 48 8.64 -12.77 1.92
C ALA A 48 8.57 -11.51 2.78
N LEU A 49 9.51 -10.60 2.57
CA LEU A 49 9.61 -9.35 3.33
C LEU A 49 9.69 -8.18 2.38
N VAL A 50 9.00 -7.11 2.74
CA VAL A 50 9.04 -5.84 2.02
C VAL A 50 9.42 -4.73 2.98
N LEU A 51 9.95 -3.65 2.44
CA LEU A 51 10.35 -2.47 3.21
C LEU A 51 9.79 -1.22 2.56
N TRP A 52 9.29 -0.33 3.40
CA TRP A 52 8.95 1.03 2.97
C TRP A 52 9.19 1.97 4.15
N CYS A 53 9.34 3.26 3.84
CA CYS A 53 9.66 4.26 4.84
C CYS A 53 8.57 5.31 4.90
N ILE A 54 8.28 5.79 6.11
CA ILE A 54 7.35 6.88 6.34
C ILE A 54 8.05 8.02 7.06
N ASP A 55 7.86 9.24 6.56
CA ASP A 55 8.39 10.44 7.21
C ASP A 55 7.59 10.71 8.48
N LYS A 56 8.29 10.97 9.58
CA LYS A 56 7.67 11.28 10.87
C LYS A 56 6.77 12.52 10.81
N LYS A 57 6.96 13.38 9.83
CA LYS A 57 6.16 14.59 9.63
C LYS A 57 4.85 14.34 8.92
N GLN A 58 4.63 13.12 8.39
CA GLN A 58 3.37 12.80 7.71
C GLN A 58 2.21 12.79 8.69
N PRO A 59 1.03 13.34 8.31
CA PRO A 59 -0.14 13.35 9.19
C PRO A 59 -0.56 11.95 9.65
N SER A 60 -0.36 10.94 8.82
CA SER A 60 -0.76 9.56 9.12
C SER A 60 0.32 8.74 9.83
N TYR A 61 1.46 9.34 10.17
CA TYR A 61 2.59 8.61 10.76
C TYR A 61 2.18 7.81 12.00
N ASN A 62 1.52 8.47 12.96
CA ASN A 62 1.12 7.81 14.20
C ASN A 62 0.11 6.69 13.95
N SER A 63 -0.82 6.90 13.02
CA SER A 63 -1.82 5.88 12.68
C SER A 63 -1.17 4.64 12.12
N PHE A 64 -0.19 4.78 11.23
CA PHE A 64 0.55 3.63 10.69
C PHE A 64 1.41 2.95 11.76
N MET A 65 2.06 3.71 12.62
CA MET A 65 2.90 3.13 13.68
C MET A 65 2.10 2.36 14.72
N ASN A 66 0.84 2.73 14.95
CA ASN A 66 -0.04 2.06 15.89
C ASN A 66 -0.88 0.95 15.24
N ALA A 67 -0.83 0.81 13.92
CA ALA A 67 -1.61 -0.19 13.21
C ALA A 67 -1.02 -1.59 13.42
N GLU A 68 -1.90 -2.61 13.36
CA GLU A 68 -1.48 -4.00 13.50
C GLU A 68 -0.81 -4.54 12.24
N GLY A 69 -1.00 -3.88 11.13
CA GLY A 69 -0.42 -4.28 9.84
C GLY A 69 -0.81 -3.28 8.77
N TYR A 70 -0.58 -3.66 7.53
CA TYR A 70 -0.87 -2.79 6.39
C TYR A 70 -0.98 -3.63 5.13
N ALA A 71 -1.52 -3.00 4.06
CA ALA A 71 -1.49 -3.57 2.73
C ALA A 71 -0.65 -2.66 1.83
N VAL A 72 0.00 -3.26 0.85
CA VAL A 72 0.75 -2.53 -0.18
C VAL A 72 0.02 -2.72 -1.49
N ASN A 73 -0.38 -1.61 -2.12
CA ASN A 73 -1.10 -1.61 -3.38
C ASN A 73 -0.17 -1.09 -4.47
N ILE A 74 0.18 -1.96 -5.42
CA ILE A 74 0.99 -1.56 -6.56
C ILE A 74 0.05 -1.07 -7.65
N LEU A 75 0.10 0.24 -7.93
CA LEU A 75 -0.83 0.87 -8.84
C LEU A 75 -0.52 0.52 -10.29
N SER A 76 -1.57 0.43 -11.10
CA SER A 76 -1.45 0.30 -12.54
C SER A 76 -1.20 1.67 -13.18
N LYS A 77 -0.82 1.68 -14.46
CA LYS A 77 -0.57 2.92 -15.21
C LYS A 77 -1.79 3.82 -15.27
N ASP A 78 -2.98 3.23 -15.23
CA ASP A 78 -4.24 3.97 -15.34
C ASP A 78 -4.66 4.63 -14.03
N GLN A 79 -3.88 4.46 -12.97
CA GLN A 79 -4.20 4.93 -11.63
C GLN A 79 -3.35 6.12 -11.17
N ASN A 80 -2.84 6.93 -12.09
CA ASN A 80 -2.05 8.12 -11.74
C ASN A 80 -2.82 9.08 -10.83
N ASP A 81 -4.13 9.22 -11.03
CA ASP A 81 -4.95 10.08 -10.19
C ASP A 81 -4.94 9.63 -8.74
N LEU A 82 -4.95 8.32 -8.50
CA LEU A 82 -4.87 7.77 -7.15
C LEU A 82 -3.51 8.03 -6.53
N CYS A 83 -2.44 7.94 -7.32
CA CYS A 83 -1.10 8.26 -6.86
C CYS A 83 -1.05 9.67 -6.27
N HIS A 84 -1.57 10.66 -7.00
CA HIS A 84 -1.60 12.05 -6.54
C HIS A 84 -2.53 12.23 -5.35
N LYS A 85 -3.68 11.58 -5.37
CA LYS A 85 -4.66 11.67 -4.29
C LYS A 85 -4.09 11.19 -2.96
N PHE A 86 -3.42 10.03 -2.96
CA PHE A 86 -2.83 9.47 -1.75
C PHE A 86 -1.53 10.17 -1.33
N ALA A 87 -0.91 10.92 -2.23
CA ALA A 87 0.23 11.76 -1.90
C ALA A 87 -0.18 13.11 -1.30
N SER A 88 -1.44 13.49 -1.43
CA SER A 88 -1.95 14.76 -0.92
C SER A 88 -2.13 14.72 0.60
N GLN A 89 -2.43 15.87 1.18
CA GLN A 89 -2.71 15.99 2.61
C GLN A 89 -4.21 16.15 2.89
N LEU A 90 -5.05 15.66 1.99
CA LEU A 90 -6.50 15.67 2.19
C LEU A 90 -6.90 14.76 3.36
N ASP A 91 -7.94 15.16 4.08
CA ASP A 91 -8.42 14.40 5.24
C ASP A 91 -9.05 13.08 4.86
N ASP A 92 -9.75 13.03 3.74
CA ASP A 92 -10.42 11.80 3.28
C ASP A 92 -9.89 11.41 1.90
N LYS A 93 -8.82 10.64 1.90
CA LYS A 93 -8.19 10.17 0.67
C LYS A 93 -8.97 9.04 0.01
N PHE A 94 -9.88 8.38 0.73
CA PHE A 94 -10.66 7.25 0.21
C PHE A 94 -11.99 7.66 -0.40
N GLU A 95 -12.35 8.92 -0.30
CA GLU A 95 -13.57 9.41 -0.95
C GLU A 95 -13.50 9.16 -2.47
N ASN A 96 -14.55 8.53 -2.99
CA ASN A 96 -14.64 8.15 -4.42
C ASN A 96 -13.58 7.15 -4.87
N VAL A 97 -12.95 6.44 -3.97
CA VAL A 97 -12.00 5.37 -4.29
C VAL A 97 -12.68 4.02 -4.08
N ASP A 98 -12.62 3.17 -5.11
CA ASP A 98 -13.10 1.79 -4.99
C ASP A 98 -12.06 0.94 -4.27
N TRP A 99 -12.46 0.38 -3.14
CA TRP A 99 -11.59 -0.47 -2.35
C TRP A 99 -12.38 -1.56 -1.64
N LYS A 100 -11.69 -2.60 -1.21
CA LYS A 100 -12.25 -3.69 -0.42
C LYS A 100 -11.30 -4.04 0.71
N LYS A 101 -11.78 -4.78 1.72
CA LYS A 101 -10.92 -5.24 2.80
C LYS A 101 -10.14 -6.49 2.40
N SER A 102 -8.88 -6.57 2.82
CA SER A 102 -8.08 -7.78 2.70
C SER A 102 -8.51 -8.83 3.73
N GLU A 103 -7.91 -10.01 3.69
CA GLU A 103 -8.15 -11.05 4.70
C GLU A 103 -7.85 -10.54 6.11
N ASN A 104 -6.83 -9.70 6.26
CA ASN A 104 -6.43 -9.13 7.54
C ASN A 104 -7.17 -7.82 7.87
N GLY A 105 -8.06 -7.37 7.00
CA GLY A 105 -8.91 -6.21 7.25
C GLY A 105 -8.39 -4.87 6.75
N PHE A 106 -7.33 -4.86 5.97
CA PHE A 106 -6.74 -3.63 5.45
C PHE A 106 -7.28 -3.29 4.06
N PRO A 107 -7.37 -1.99 3.71
CA PRO A 107 -7.91 -1.59 2.40
C PRO A 107 -7.06 -2.08 1.23
N LEU A 108 -7.71 -2.69 0.25
CA LEU A 108 -7.10 -3.03 -1.04
C LEU A 108 -7.77 -2.19 -2.11
N VAL A 109 -6.97 -1.37 -2.79
CA VAL A 109 -7.46 -0.51 -3.87
C VAL A 109 -7.78 -1.35 -5.09
N LYS A 110 -9.01 -1.29 -5.59
CA LYS A 110 -9.43 -2.05 -6.76
C LYS A 110 -8.64 -1.64 -8.00
N ASN A 111 -8.44 -2.57 -8.90
CA ASN A 111 -7.72 -2.38 -10.16
C ASN A 111 -6.21 -2.15 -9.99
N SER A 112 -5.69 -2.32 -8.80
CA SER A 112 -4.24 -2.31 -8.60
C SER A 112 -3.60 -3.47 -9.35
N LEU A 113 -2.36 -3.29 -9.78
CA LEU A 113 -1.60 -4.34 -10.47
C LEU A 113 -1.38 -5.54 -9.56
N ALA A 114 -1.15 -5.29 -8.28
CA ALA A 114 -0.96 -6.33 -7.27
C ALA A 114 -1.18 -5.76 -5.88
N TRP A 115 -1.44 -6.64 -4.90
CA TRP A 115 -1.55 -6.29 -3.49
C TRP A 115 -0.67 -7.21 -2.65
N PHE A 116 -0.12 -6.66 -1.58
CA PHE A 116 0.52 -7.44 -0.53
C PHE A 116 -0.19 -7.14 0.78
N ASP A 117 -0.70 -8.18 1.43
CA ASP A 117 -1.43 -8.07 2.70
C ASP A 117 -0.46 -8.46 3.83
N CYS A 118 0.06 -7.46 4.55
CA CYS A 118 1.15 -7.65 5.49
C CYS A 118 0.72 -7.53 6.96
#